data_cbedc84d4b40ca292bee30a2fa478b00
#
_entry.id   cbedc84d4b40ca292bee30a2fa478b00
#
_cell.length_a   1.000
_cell.length_b   1.000
_cell.length_c   1.000
_cell.angle_alpha   90.00
_cell.angle_beta   90.00
_cell.angle_gamma   90.00
#
_symmetry.space_group_name_H-M   'P 1'
#
loop_
_entity.id
_entity.type
_entity.pdbx_description
1 polymer ?
#
loop_
_entity_poly.entity_id
_entity_poly.type
_entity_poly.pdbx_seq_one_letter_code
_entity_poly.pdbx_strand_id
1 'polypeptide(L)'
;MNTAVTVTHHDTVALVSLNLPEKRNSLVPELYRRLADELENLQDNEQVRVIVLSGGQHFCAGGPLDGLDTRPMVMRKDMRCGHRVIRAIVNGRVPVIAAVQGAAFGAGLSLAAACDFVVADADSRFGAVFGKVGVMPDWGALWTLPQRIGLPRTRQLVMFQQILGGEEAAQLGLVDFLAEPGQVLETALQRAQQLASSAPGPLSATKSLLGRHPLSLETLLDWEADTQALLIGSEDFAEGREAFFKKRAGVFRGL
;
A
#
# COMPACT_ATOMS: atom_id res chain seq x y z
N MET A 1 25.74 9.26 3.87
CA MET A 1 24.51 10.05 4.05
C MET A 1 23.37 9.05 4.26
N ASN A 2 22.61 9.19 5.33
CA ASN A 2 21.46 8.32 5.57
C ASN A 2 20.39 8.64 4.50
N THR A 3 20.01 7.68 3.67
CA THR A 3 19.00 7.89 2.63
C THR A 3 17.61 7.88 3.27
N ALA A 4 16.75 8.86 2.95
CA ALA A 4 15.41 8.98 3.51
C ALA A 4 14.50 7.76 3.26
N VAL A 5 14.84 6.95 2.26
CA VAL A 5 14.19 5.68 1.94
C VAL A 5 15.28 4.66 1.65
N THR A 6 15.14 3.46 2.19
CA THR A 6 16.02 2.32 1.90
C THR A 6 15.22 1.17 1.32
N VAL A 7 15.84 0.41 0.41
CA VAL A 7 15.25 -0.80 -0.19
C VAL A 7 16.14 -1.99 0.12
N THR A 8 15.54 -3.06 0.63
CA THR A 8 16.22 -4.34 0.88
C THR A 8 15.42 -5.45 0.21
N HIS A 9 16.09 -6.38 -0.46
CA HIS A 9 15.44 -7.49 -1.13
C HIS A 9 15.50 -8.76 -0.27
N HIS A 10 14.38 -9.42 -0.14
CA HIS A 10 14.21 -10.76 0.44
C HIS A 10 13.65 -11.66 -0.67
N ASP A 11 14.52 -12.25 -1.48
CA ASP A 11 14.19 -12.95 -2.71
C ASP A 11 13.35 -12.07 -3.65
N THR A 12 12.09 -12.42 -3.89
CA THR A 12 11.16 -11.66 -4.74
C THR A 12 10.32 -10.62 -4.00
N VAL A 13 10.56 -10.42 -2.69
CA VAL A 13 9.91 -9.41 -1.86
C VAL A 13 10.86 -8.22 -1.66
N ALA A 14 10.42 -7.02 -1.99
CA ALA A 14 11.14 -5.78 -1.73
C ALA A 14 10.62 -5.12 -0.44
N LEU A 15 11.48 -4.94 0.55
CA LEU A 15 11.19 -4.14 1.74
C LEU A 15 11.64 -2.70 1.50
N VAL A 16 10.69 -1.79 1.45
CA VAL A 16 10.88 -0.34 1.36
C VAL A 16 10.70 0.26 2.75
N SER A 17 11.74 0.84 3.30
CA SER A 17 11.71 1.43 4.64
C SER A 17 11.82 2.94 4.57
N LEU A 18 10.84 3.64 5.15
CA LEU A 18 10.93 5.06 5.43
C LEU A 18 11.97 5.27 6.54
N ASN A 19 12.94 6.14 6.32
CA ASN A 19 14.13 6.22 7.17
C ASN A 19 14.46 7.67 7.59
N LEU A 20 13.46 8.36 8.13
CA LEU A 20 13.60 9.66 8.81
C LEU A 20 13.00 9.56 10.23
N PRO A 21 13.56 8.69 11.11
CA PRO A 21 12.98 8.42 12.42
C PRO A 21 12.91 9.65 13.32
N GLU A 22 13.88 10.59 13.22
CA GLU A 22 13.92 11.85 13.96
C GLU A 22 12.73 12.77 13.63
N LYS A 23 12.10 12.59 12.45
CA LYS A 23 10.87 13.27 12.02
C LYS A 23 9.65 12.33 12.05
N ARG A 24 9.76 11.17 12.69
CA ARG A 24 8.73 10.11 12.67
C ARG A 24 8.23 9.82 11.26
N ASN A 25 9.12 9.79 10.29
CA ASN A 25 8.86 9.58 8.86
C ASN A 25 7.82 10.56 8.28
N SER A 26 7.84 11.82 8.73
CA SER A 26 7.02 12.86 8.13
C SER A 26 7.34 13.02 6.64
N LEU A 27 6.30 13.16 5.82
CA LEU A 27 6.38 13.20 4.35
C LEU A 27 6.95 14.55 3.86
N VAL A 28 8.20 14.81 4.21
CA VAL A 28 8.96 15.94 3.66
C VAL A 28 9.32 15.70 2.18
N PRO A 29 9.59 16.76 1.37
CA PRO A 29 9.88 16.62 -0.05
C PRO A 29 10.97 15.61 -0.39
N GLU A 30 12.02 15.52 0.39
CA GLU A 30 13.10 14.55 0.21
C GLU A 30 12.58 13.11 0.31
N LEU A 31 11.76 12.80 1.34
CA LEU A 31 11.25 11.46 1.57
C LEU A 31 10.26 11.04 0.49
N TYR A 32 9.23 11.85 0.20
CA TYR A 32 8.20 11.39 -0.75
C TYR A 32 8.69 11.36 -2.20
N ARG A 33 9.65 12.19 -2.59
CA ARG A 33 10.27 12.11 -3.94
C ARG A 33 11.04 10.82 -4.08
N ARG A 34 11.89 10.51 -3.09
CA ARG A 34 12.64 9.25 -3.09
C ARG A 34 11.71 8.03 -3.04
N LEU A 35 10.68 8.08 -2.20
CA LEU A 35 9.69 7.01 -2.11
C LEU A 35 8.97 6.78 -3.46
N ALA A 36 8.60 7.86 -4.16
CA ALA A 36 7.99 7.74 -5.49
C ALA A 36 8.92 7.07 -6.49
N ASP A 37 10.18 7.54 -6.56
CA ASP A 37 11.17 6.98 -7.48
C ASP A 37 11.44 5.50 -7.20
N GLU A 38 11.59 5.11 -5.91
CA GLU A 38 11.81 3.71 -5.54
C GLU A 38 10.59 2.83 -5.85
N LEU A 39 9.38 3.28 -5.53
CA LEU A 39 8.17 2.51 -5.82
C LEU A 39 7.96 2.33 -7.33
N GLU A 40 8.15 3.37 -8.13
CA GLU A 40 8.05 3.28 -9.59
C GLU A 40 9.08 2.28 -10.14
N ASN A 41 10.35 2.36 -9.71
CA ASN A 41 11.41 1.42 -10.10
C ASN A 41 11.08 -0.03 -9.72
N LEU A 42 10.52 -0.26 -8.52
CA LEU A 42 10.15 -1.60 -8.06
C LEU A 42 8.93 -2.15 -8.81
N GLN A 43 8.00 -1.28 -9.23
CA GLN A 43 6.86 -1.70 -10.05
C GLN A 43 7.30 -2.13 -11.46
N ASP A 44 8.39 -1.57 -11.99
CA ASP A 44 8.95 -1.92 -13.29
C ASP A 44 9.94 -3.11 -13.22
N ASN A 45 10.38 -3.51 -12.02
CA ASN A 45 11.32 -4.61 -11.84
C ASN A 45 10.62 -5.97 -11.84
N GLU A 46 10.79 -6.74 -12.92
CA GLU A 46 10.17 -8.06 -13.11
C GLU A 46 10.52 -9.10 -12.02
N GLN A 47 11.64 -8.93 -11.33
CA GLN A 47 12.04 -9.83 -10.23
C GLN A 47 11.25 -9.58 -8.94
N VAL A 48 10.62 -8.40 -8.81
CA VAL A 48 9.83 -8.05 -7.62
C VAL A 48 8.39 -8.52 -7.80
N ARG A 49 7.89 -9.28 -6.83
CA ARG A 49 6.53 -9.82 -6.80
C ARG A 49 5.64 -9.18 -5.75
N VAL A 50 6.22 -8.70 -4.65
CA VAL A 50 5.49 -8.00 -3.57
C VAL A 50 6.40 -6.93 -2.98
N ILE A 51 5.81 -5.80 -2.60
CA ILE A 51 6.48 -4.72 -1.87
C ILE A 51 5.92 -4.69 -0.44
N VAL A 52 6.80 -4.61 0.55
CA VAL A 52 6.45 -4.29 1.95
C VAL A 52 6.93 -2.88 2.23
N LEU A 53 6.02 -2.00 2.67
CA LEU A 53 6.33 -0.63 3.08
C LEU A 53 6.31 -0.53 4.60
N SER A 54 7.42 -0.11 5.21
CA SER A 54 7.58 0.01 6.66
C SER A 54 8.16 1.37 7.04
N GLY A 55 7.89 1.81 8.27
CA GLY A 55 8.50 3.00 8.87
C GLY A 55 9.29 2.70 10.15
N GLY A 56 9.54 1.41 10.44
CA GLY A 56 10.15 1.01 11.71
C GLY A 56 9.25 1.34 12.91
N GLN A 57 9.77 2.03 13.91
CA GLN A 57 9.04 2.33 15.15
C GLN A 57 7.78 3.20 14.95
N HIS A 58 7.77 4.06 13.95
CA HIS A 58 6.60 4.86 13.56
C HIS A 58 6.45 4.78 12.05
N PHE A 59 5.29 4.35 11.58
CA PHE A 59 5.06 4.22 10.15
C PHE A 59 5.21 5.58 9.45
N CYS A 60 4.36 6.56 9.78
CA CYS A 60 4.45 7.89 9.20
C CYS A 60 3.57 8.88 9.98
N ALA A 61 4.13 9.99 10.43
CA ALA A 61 3.41 11.04 11.17
C ALA A 61 2.59 11.98 10.27
N GLY A 62 2.61 11.80 8.94
CA GLY A 62 1.89 12.65 7.98
C GLY A 62 2.77 13.74 7.36
N GLY A 63 2.15 14.79 6.85
CA GLY A 63 2.87 15.94 6.28
C GLY A 63 3.61 16.74 7.36
N PRO A 64 4.74 17.40 7.02
CA PRO A 64 5.39 18.32 7.95
C PRO A 64 4.47 19.52 8.20
N LEU A 65 4.39 19.99 9.44
CA LEU A 65 3.67 21.22 9.78
C LEU A 65 4.59 22.44 9.75
N ASP A 66 5.88 22.20 9.99
CA ASP A 66 6.90 23.25 9.97
C ASP A 66 7.58 23.31 8.59
N GLY A 67 7.88 24.53 8.13
CA GLY A 67 8.62 24.76 6.90
C GLY A 67 7.85 24.49 5.60
N LEU A 68 6.52 24.35 5.67
CA LEU A 68 5.69 24.24 4.46
C LEU A 68 5.74 25.56 3.66
N ASP A 69 5.96 25.41 2.35
CA ASP A 69 5.79 26.54 1.44
C ASP A 69 4.28 26.75 1.18
N THR A 70 3.73 27.82 1.72
CA THR A 70 2.29 28.12 1.64
C THR A 70 1.85 28.73 0.31
N ARG A 71 2.77 28.95 -0.65
CA ARG A 71 2.41 29.45 -1.99
C ARG A 71 1.60 28.40 -2.74
N PRO A 72 0.39 28.70 -3.24
CA PRO A 72 -0.53 27.70 -3.80
C PRO A 72 0.07 26.87 -4.95
N MET A 73 0.83 27.51 -5.83
CA MET A 73 1.41 26.81 -6.98
C MET A 73 2.55 25.86 -6.60
N VAL A 74 3.32 26.20 -5.55
CA VAL A 74 4.37 25.31 -5.01
C VAL A 74 3.71 24.12 -4.33
N MET A 75 2.74 24.36 -3.45
CA MET A 75 1.99 23.30 -2.79
C MET A 75 1.31 22.36 -3.79
N ARG A 76 0.68 22.90 -4.85
CA ARG A 76 0.08 22.09 -5.91
C ARG A 76 1.09 21.20 -6.62
N LYS A 77 2.32 21.69 -6.86
CA LYS A 77 3.41 20.91 -7.46
C LYS A 77 3.87 19.79 -6.52
N ASP A 78 4.03 20.11 -5.25
CA ASP A 78 4.46 19.14 -4.23
C ASP A 78 3.40 18.05 -4.02
N MET A 79 2.12 18.41 -3.96
CA MET A 79 1.02 17.45 -3.93
C MET A 79 1.04 16.49 -5.13
N ARG A 80 1.27 17.01 -6.34
CA ARG A 80 1.38 16.16 -7.54
C ARG A 80 2.54 15.19 -7.47
N CYS A 81 3.65 15.59 -6.84
CA CYS A 81 4.78 14.70 -6.61
C CYS A 81 4.41 13.59 -5.62
N GLY A 82 3.77 13.93 -4.49
CA GLY A 82 3.24 12.94 -3.54
C GLY A 82 2.23 11.98 -4.17
N HIS A 83 1.39 12.48 -5.11
CA HIS A 83 0.44 11.62 -5.85
C HIS A 83 1.11 10.54 -6.72
N ARG A 84 2.40 10.68 -7.09
CA ARG A 84 3.15 9.60 -7.77
C ARG A 84 3.25 8.37 -6.87
N VAL A 85 3.52 8.57 -5.57
CA VAL A 85 3.54 7.49 -4.58
C VAL A 85 2.22 6.71 -4.59
N ILE A 86 1.10 7.42 -4.49
CA ILE A 86 -0.23 6.79 -4.46
C ILE A 86 -0.52 6.05 -5.76
N ARG A 87 -0.18 6.63 -6.92
CA ARG A 87 -0.36 5.96 -8.21
C ARG A 87 0.51 4.71 -8.34
N ALA A 88 1.77 4.75 -7.89
CA ALA A 88 2.65 3.59 -7.91
C ALA A 88 2.12 2.45 -7.02
N ILE A 89 1.48 2.79 -5.89
CA ILE A 89 0.87 1.80 -5.01
C ILE A 89 -0.42 1.25 -5.61
N VAL A 90 -1.38 2.11 -5.96
CA VAL A 90 -2.74 1.70 -6.36
C VAL A 90 -2.78 1.10 -7.76
N ASN A 91 -2.08 1.73 -8.73
CA ASN A 91 -2.10 1.33 -10.13
C ASN A 91 -0.92 0.44 -10.53
N GLY A 92 -0.01 0.20 -9.61
CA GLY A 92 1.17 -0.61 -9.88
C GLY A 92 0.84 -2.09 -10.09
N ARG A 93 1.73 -2.79 -10.75
CA ARG A 93 1.62 -4.23 -11.06
C ARG A 93 1.75 -5.10 -9.80
N VAL A 94 2.61 -4.70 -8.89
CA VAL A 94 3.03 -5.48 -7.73
C VAL A 94 2.19 -5.09 -6.51
N PRO A 95 1.63 -6.05 -5.75
CA PRO A 95 0.95 -5.76 -4.49
C PRO A 95 1.87 -5.08 -3.46
N VAL A 96 1.29 -4.18 -2.68
CA VAL A 96 2.00 -3.44 -1.62
C VAL A 96 1.33 -3.71 -0.28
N ILE A 97 2.11 -4.14 0.71
CA ILE A 97 1.67 -4.38 2.10
C ILE A 97 2.26 -3.29 2.98
N ALA A 98 1.42 -2.55 3.69
CA ALA A 98 1.87 -1.62 4.72
C ALA A 98 2.12 -2.37 6.05
N ALA A 99 3.34 -2.28 6.58
CA ALA A 99 3.69 -2.73 7.93
C ALA A 99 3.63 -1.53 8.87
N VAL A 100 2.45 -1.31 9.47
CA VAL A 100 2.16 -0.12 10.29
C VAL A 100 2.41 -0.42 11.74
N GLN A 101 3.57 0.00 12.24
CA GLN A 101 3.90 0.03 13.66
C GLN A 101 3.83 1.47 14.18
N GLY A 102 3.33 1.68 15.39
CA GLY A 102 3.19 2.99 16.00
C GLY A 102 2.18 3.87 15.26
N ALA A 103 2.59 5.04 14.79
CA ALA A 103 1.68 6.07 14.26
C ALA A 103 1.57 6.07 12.73
N ALA A 104 0.34 6.14 12.22
CA ALA A 104 -0.03 6.46 10.84
C ALA A 104 -1.05 7.60 10.86
N PHE A 105 -0.59 8.87 10.75
CA PHE A 105 -1.43 10.05 10.92
C PHE A 105 -1.50 10.92 9.67
N GLY A 106 -2.64 11.53 9.42
CA GLY A 106 -2.83 12.42 8.27
C GLY A 106 -2.47 11.71 6.96
N ALA A 107 -1.54 12.28 6.18
CA ALA A 107 -1.05 11.66 4.96
C ALA A 107 -0.38 10.29 5.18
N GLY A 108 0.09 9.97 6.40
CA GLY A 108 0.56 8.63 6.76
C GLY A 108 -0.57 7.60 6.83
N LEU A 109 -1.75 7.99 7.34
CA LEU A 109 -2.97 7.19 7.25
C LEU A 109 -3.37 6.96 5.78
N SER A 110 -3.30 8.02 4.96
CA SER A 110 -3.61 7.93 3.54
C SER A 110 -2.67 6.97 2.81
N LEU A 111 -1.38 7.02 3.13
CA LEU A 111 -0.35 6.13 2.58
C LEU A 111 -0.62 4.66 2.95
N ALA A 112 -0.94 4.38 4.22
CA ALA A 112 -1.30 3.04 4.67
C ALA A 112 -2.58 2.53 3.97
N ALA A 113 -3.62 3.37 3.91
CA ALA A 113 -4.90 3.02 3.29
C ALA A 113 -4.80 2.82 1.77
N ALA A 114 -3.79 3.37 1.10
CA ALA A 114 -3.53 3.17 -0.32
C ALA A 114 -2.89 1.80 -0.63
N CYS A 115 -2.23 1.17 0.33
CA CYS A 115 -1.64 -0.16 0.15
C CYS A 115 -2.72 -1.23 -0.01
N ASP A 116 -2.40 -2.33 -0.70
CA ASP A 116 -3.35 -3.43 -0.91
C ASP A 116 -3.74 -4.12 0.40
N PHE A 117 -2.78 -4.25 1.31
CA PHE A 117 -2.99 -4.81 2.65
C PHE A 117 -2.30 -3.97 3.71
N VAL A 118 -2.86 -4.00 4.91
CA VAL A 118 -2.31 -3.33 6.10
C VAL A 118 -2.13 -4.35 7.22
N VAL A 119 -0.90 -4.47 7.69
CA VAL A 119 -0.55 -5.23 8.90
C VAL A 119 -0.24 -4.25 10.01
N ALA A 120 -0.82 -4.44 11.18
CA ALA A 120 -0.60 -3.59 12.35
C ALA A 120 -0.68 -4.42 13.64
N ASP A 121 -0.29 -3.86 14.77
CA ASP A 121 -0.52 -4.43 16.09
C ASP A 121 -1.55 -3.62 16.89
N ALA A 122 -1.92 -4.10 18.07
CA ALA A 122 -2.89 -3.44 18.95
C ALA A 122 -2.44 -2.02 19.39
N ASP A 123 -1.12 -1.79 19.47
CA ASP A 123 -0.54 -0.51 19.90
C ASP A 123 -0.47 0.53 18.77
N SER A 124 -0.69 0.11 17.54
CA SER A 124 -0.71 1.00 16.38
C SER A 124 -1.84 2.01 16.44
N ARG A 125 -1.62 3.21 15.91
CA ARG A 125 -2.59 4.30 15.94
C ARG A 125 -2.78 4.90 14.55
N PHE A 126 -4.04 5.01 14.13
CA PHE A 126 -4.46 5.53 12.84
C PHE A 126 -5.25 6.82 13.03
N GLY A 127 -4.73 7.96 12.56
CA GLY A 127 -5.34 9.26 12.84
C GLY A 127 -5.74 10.04 11.61
N ALA A 128 -7.06 10.33 11.44
CA ALA A 128 -7.57 11.21 10.38
C ALA A 128 -7.57 12.69 10.83
N VAL A 129 -6.43 13.20 11.25
CA VAL A 129 -6.27 14.49 11.96
C VAL A 129 -6.19 15.73 11.07
N PHE A 130 -6.51 15.64 9.81
CA PHE A 130 -6.40 16.71 8.80
C PHE A 130 -7.11 18.02 9.24
N GLY A 131 -8.35 17.92 9.68
CA GLY A 131 -9.15 19.07 10.11
C GLY A 131 -8.58 19.78 11.34
N LYS A 132 -7.79 19.11 12.19
CA LYS A 132 -7.13 19.73 13.35
C LYS A 132 -6.13 20.81 12.96
N VAL A 133 -5.59 20.71 11.74
CA VAL A 133 -4.64 21.69 11.17
C VAL A 133 -5.23 22.48 10.01
N GLY A 134 -6.55 22.41 9.81
CA GLY A 134 -7.26 23.23 8.82
C GLY A 134 -7.10 22.80 7.37
N VAL A 135 -6.76 21.52 7.10
CA VAL A 135 -6.65 20.99 5.75
C VAL A 135 -7.66 19.84 5.52
N MET A 136 -7.94 19.55 4.26
CA MET A 136 -8.75 18.41 3.89
C MET A 136 -7.88 17.15 3.80
N PRO A 137 -8.48 15.93 3.88
CA PRO A 137 -7.76 14.71 3.57
C PRO A 137 -7.13 14.74 2.18
N ASP A 138 -5.87 14.35 2.12
CA ASP A 138 -5.05 14.35 0.93
C ASP A 138 -4.48 12.94 0.62
N TRP A 139 -3.51 12.84 -0.28
CA TRP A 139 -2.86 11.59 -0.67
C TRP A 139 -3.85 10.46 -0.99
N GLY A 140 -4.97 10.80 -1.61
CA GLY A 140 -5.97 9.83 -2.05
C GLY A 140 -6.88 9.26 -0.96
N ALA A 141 -6.81 9.75 0.28
CA ALA A 141 -7.59 9.20 1.41
C ALA A 141 -9.11 9.14 1.14
N LEU A 142 -9.66 10.16 0.47
CA LEU A 142 -11.10 10.20 0.15
C LEU A 142 -11.51 9.21 -0.96
N TRP A 143 -10.53 8.56 -1.59
CA TRP A 143 -10.76 7.49 -2.56
C TRP A 143 -10.48 6.11 -1.93
N THR A 144 -9.40 5.96 -1.17
CA THR A 144 -8.96 4.66 -0.60
C THR A 144 -9.75 4.26 0.64
N LEU A 145 -9.99 5.18 1.57
CA LEU A 145 -10.73 4.87 2.81
C LEU A 145 -12.16 4.35 2.55
N PRO A 146 -12.98 4.96 1.65
CA PRO A 146 -14.32 4.42 1.36
C PRO A 146 -14.30 2.99 0.83
N GLN A 147 -13.26 2.59 0.10
CA GLN A 147 -13.12 1.23 -0.41
C GLN A 147 -12.78 0.21 0.68
N ARG A 148 -12.04 0.64 1.73
CA ARG A 148 -11.70 -0.22 2.87
C ARG A 148 -12.81 -0.33 3.90
N ILE A 149 -13.31 0.82 4.38
CA ILE A 149 -14.20 0.87 5.55
C ILE A 149 -15.62 1.36 5.20
N GLY A 150 -15.91 1.53 3.93
CA GLY A 150 -17.17 2.06 3.45
C GLY A 150 -17.34 3.56 3.70
N LEU A 151 -18.21 4.19 2.92
CA LEU A 151 -18.42 5.64 2.96
C LEU A 151 -18.93 6.17 4.33
N PRO A 152 -19.87 5.48 5.03
CA PRO A 152 -20.34 5.95 6.34
C PRO A 152 -19.22 6.02 7.39
N ARG A 153 -18.37 4.99 7.47
CA ARG A 153 -17.25 4.95 8.41
C ARG A 153 -16.16 5.94 8.03
N THR A 154 -15.89 6.12 6.76
CA THR A 154 -14.97 7.16 6.27
C THR A 154 -15.42 8.54 6.69
N ARG A 155 -16.71 8.89 6.52
CA ARG A 155 -17.26 10.17 6.99
C ARG A 155 -17.05 10.36 8.49
N GLN A 156 -17.34 9.34 9.30
CA GLN A 156 -17.16 9.37 10.74
C GLN A 156 -15.69 9.62 11.11
N LEU A 157 -14.78 8.79 10.56
CA LEU A 157 -13.34 8.86 10.84
C LEU A 157 -12.77 10.24 10.49
N VAL A 158 -13.09 10.74 9.29
CA VAL A 158 -12.49 11.97 8.75
C VAL A 158 -13.12 13.22 9.35
N MET A 159 -14.46 13.33 9.39
CA MET A 159 -15.14 14.55 9.81
C MET A 159 -15.06 14.77 11.32
N PHE A 160 -15.05 13.69 12.11
CA PHE A 160 -14.82 13.78 13.56
C PHE A 160 -13.34 13.69 13.95
N GLN A 161 -12.42 13.59 12.95
CA GLN A 161 -10.98 13.60 13.17
C GLN A 161 -10.53 12.54 14.19
N GLN A 162 -11.10 11.34 14.05
CA GLN A 162 -10.89 10.25 14.99
C GLN A 162 -9.47 9.69 14.91
N ILE A 163 -9.05 9.09 16.01
CA ILE A 163 -7.83 8.29 16.11
C ILE A 163 -8.27 6.89 16.55
N LEU A 164 -8.01 5.90 15.71
CA LEU A 164 -8.33 4.50 15.97
C LEU A 164 -7.11 3.79 16.54
N GLY A 165 -7.33 2.85 17.48
CA GLY A 165 -6.35 1.84 17.85
C GLY A 165 -6.27 0.74 16.80
N GLY A 166 -5.22 -0.09 16.87
CA GLY A 166 -5.02 -1.16 15.89
C GLY A 166 -6.18 -2.17 15.84
N GLU A 167 -6.70 -2.59 16.99
CA GLU A 167 -7.84 -3.51 17.06
C GLU A 167 -9.13 -2.90 16.49
N GLU A 168 -9.41 -1.63 16.82
CA GLU A 168 -10.57 -0.91 16.28
C GLU A 168 -10.44 -0.74 14.76
N ALA A 169 -9.24 -0.42 14.28
CA ALA A 169 -8.92 -0.31 12.85
C ALA A 169 -9.14 -1.66 12.13
N ALA A 170 -8.79 -2.78 12.76
CA ALA A 170 -9.04 -4.12 12.22
C ALA A 170 -10.55 -4.45 12.18
N GLN A 171 -11.28 -4.14 13.23
CA GLN A 171 -12.74 -4.34 13.26
C GLN A 171 -13.46 -3.54 12.17
N LEU A 172 -12.93 -2.38 11.80
CA LEU A 172 -13.48 -1.55 10.73
C LEU A 172 -13.05 -1.98 9.32
N GLY A 173 -12.05 -2.86 9.18
CA GLY A 173 -11.47 -3.27 7.89
C GLY A 173 -10.39 -2.32 7.36
N LEU A 174 -9.87 -1.41 8.19
CA LEU A 174 -8.71 -0.59 7.82
C LEU A 174 -7.42 -1.40 7.93
N VAL A 175 -7.32 -2.29 8.90
CA VAL A 175 -6.23 -3.25 9.09
C VAL A 175 -6.71 -4.63 8.67
N ASP A 176 -5.95 -5.30 7.81
CA ASP A 176 -6.28 -6.63 7.28
C ASP A 176 -5.76 -7.76 8.17
N PHE A 177 -4.60 -7.56 8.81
CA PHE A 177 -3.97 -8.56 9.67
C PHE A 177 -3.45 -7.91 10.95
N LEU A 178 -3.92 -8.40 12.10
CA LEU A 178 -3.33 -8.07 13.41
C LEU A 178 -2.14 -8.98 13.68
N ALA A 179 -1.02 -8.36 14.01
CA ALA A 179 0.19 -9.02 14.46
C ALA A 179 0.29 -8.96 15.99
N GLU A 180 1.07 -9.87 16.57
CA GLU A 180 1.49 -9.75 17.95
C GLU A 180 2.32 -8.46 18.15
N PRO A 181 2.27 -7.85 19.34
CA PRO A 181 3.04 -6.64 19.64
C PRO A 181 4.51 -6.77 19.26
N GLY A 182 5.00 -5.82 18.47
CA GLY A 182 6.38 -5.78 17.99
C GLY A 182 6.70 -6.72 16.82
N GLN A 183 5.74 -7.51 16.31
CA GLN A 183 5.96 -8.45 15.19
C GLN A 183 5.32 -7.99 13.87
N VAL A 184 4.97 -6.73 13.76
CA VAL A 184 4.28 -6.17 12.57
C VAL A 184 5.09 -6.40 11.29
N LEU A 185 6.39 -6.07 11.29
CA LEU A 185 7.24 -6.24 10.11
C LEU A 185 7.42 -7.72 9.74
N GLU A 186 7.65 -8.59 10.72
CA GLU A 186 7.79 -10.02 10.49
C GLU A 186 6.52 -10.62 9.87
N THR A 187 5.35 -10.28 10.45
CA THR A 187 4.05 -10.71 9.93
C THR A 187 3.84 -10.19 8.50
N ALA A 188 4.18 -8.93 8.21
CA ALA A 188 4.06 -8.37 6.87
C ALA A 188 4.95 -9.10 5.86
N LEU A 189 6.19 -9.42 6.21
CA LEU A 189 7.11 -10.19 5.36
C LEU A 189 6.60 -11.62 5.12
N GLN A 190 6.06 -12.30 6.13
CA GLN A 190 5.44 -13.62 5.98
C GLN A 190 4.25 -13.58 5.02
N ARG A 191 3.36 -12.56 5.14
CA ARG A 191 2.25 -12.37 4.20
C ARG A 191 2.73 -12.04 2.79
N ALA A 192 3.79 -11.24 2.67
CA ALA A 192 4.40 -10.94 1.38
C ALA A 192 4.98 -12.19 0.71
N GLN A 193 5.66 -13.07 1.44
CA GLN A 193 6.17 -14.33 0.93
C GLN A 193 5.04 -15.26 0.47
N GLN A 194 3.93 -15.30 1.23
CA GLN A 194 2.74 -16.06 0.84
C GLN A 194 2.16 -15.54 -0.49
N LEU A 195 2.02 -14.24 -0.68
CA LEU A 195 1.58 -13.65 -1.96
C LEU A 195 2.58 -13.91 -3.09
N ALA A 196 3.88 -13.76 -2.81
CA ALA A 196 4.94 -13.96 -3.78
C ALA A 196 5.06 -15.40 -4.29
N SER A 197 4.52 -16.38 -3.55
CA SER A 197 4.43 -17.77 -3.99
C SER A 197 3.33 -18.03 -5.03
N SER A 198 2.43 -17.08 -5.25
CA SER A 198 1.36 -17.18 -6.25
C SER A 198 1.85 -16.78 -7.65
N ALA A 199 1.12 -17.20 -8.68
CA ALA A 199 1.40 -16.78 -10.06
C ALA A 199 1.25 -15.24 -10.18
N PRO A 200 2.28 -14.52 -10.64
CA PRO A 200 2.28 -13.06 -10.62
C PRO A 200 1.30 -12.45 -11.64
N GLY A 201 1.06 -13.10 -12.79
CA GLY A 201 0.14 -12.62 -13.81
C GLY A 201 -1.30 -12.43 -13.30
N PRO A 202 -1.96 -13.49 -12.77
CA PRO A 202 -3.28 -13.38 -12.17
C PRO A 202 -3.36 -12.36 -11.03
N LEU A 203 -2.34 -12.31 -10.18
CA LEU A 203 -2.30 -11.38 -9.05
C LEU A 203 -2.27 -9.93 -9.51
N SER A 204 -1.42 -9.62 -10.49
CA SER A 204 -1.31 -8.29 -11.10
C SER A 204 -2.60 -7.87 -11.81
N ALA A 205 -3.20 -8.77 -12.59
CA ALA A 205 -4.46 -8.51 -13.29
C ALA A 205 -5.60 -8.22 -12.30
N THR A 206 -5.72 -9.04 -11.24
CA THR A 206 -6.71 -8.84 -10.19
C THR A 206 -6.54 -7.49 -9.50
N LYS A 207 -5.32 -7.13 -9.10
CA LYS A 207 -5.03 -5.83 -8.50
C LYS A 207 -5.41 -4.68 -9.41
N SER A 208 -5.04 -4.76 -10.70
CA SER A 208 -5.35 -3.74 -11.70
C SER A 208 -6.85 -3.50 -11.86
N LEU A 209 -7.66 -4.56 -11.84
CA LEU A 209 -9.12 -4.46 -11.95
C LEU A 209 -9.76 -3.90 -10.68
N LEU A 210 -9.36 -4.40 -9.51
CA LEU A 210 -9.85 -3.90 -8.22
C LEU A 210 -9.49 -2.42 -8.02
N GLY A 211 -8.30 -1.98 -8.46
CA GLY A 211 -7.87 -0.58 -8.39
C GLY A 211 -8.64 0.38 -9.30
N ARG A 212 -9.47 -0.12 -10.21
CA ARG A 212 -10.29 0.69 -11.13
C ARG A 212 -11.77 0.77 -10.73
N HIS A 213 -12.16 0.12 -9.66
CA HIS A 213 -13.55 0.12 -9.20
C HIS A 213 -14.05 1.52 -8.82
N PRO A 214 -15.33 1.91 -9.14
CA PRO A 214 -16.38 1.06 -9.73
C PRO A 214 -16.30 0.97 -11.26
N LEU A 215 -16.43 -0.26 -11.78
CA LEU A 215 -16.60 -0.54 -13.20
C LEU A 215 -18.03 -0.96 -13.49
N SER A 216 -18.51 -0.78 -14.74
CA SER A 216 -19.75 -1.44 -15.16
C SER A 216 -19.53 -2.95 -15.25
N LEU A 217 -20.61 -3.74 -15.05
CA LEU A 217 -20.51 -5.19 -15.18
C LEU A 217 -19.97 -5.61 -16.54
N GLU A 218 -20.48 -5.01 -17.62
CA GLU A 218 -20.07 -5.34 -18.99
C GLU A 218 -18.58 -5.06 -19.21
N THR A 219 -18.08 -3.90 -18.74
CA THR A 219 -16.65 -3.58 -18.81
C THR A 219 -15.81 -4.62 -18.05
N LEU A 220 -16.27 -5.06 -16.88
CA LEU A 220 -15.57 -6.08 -16.10
C LEU A 220 -15.54 -7.43 -16.82
N LEU A 221 -16.69 -7.88 -17.37
CA LEU A 221 -16.81 -9.15 -18.08
C LEU A 221 -15.95 -9.20 -19.35
N ASP A 222 -15.88 -8.09 -20.10
CA ASP A 222 -14.99 -7.97 -21.26
C ASP A 222 -13.52 -8.12 -20.86
N TRP A 223 -13.11 -7.42 -19.78
CA TRP A 223 -11.75 -7.54 -19.25
C TRP A 223 -11.44 -8.94 -18.73
N GLU A 224 -12.39 -9.60 -18.07
CA GLU A 224 -12.23 -10.99 -17.62
C GLU A 224 -11.99 -11.93 -18.80
N ALA A 225 -12.82 -11.83 -19.87
CA ALA A 225 -12.70 -12.68 -21.05
C ALA A 225 -11.33 -12.55 -21.71
N ASP A 226 -10.87 -11.32 -21.95
CA ASP A 226 -9.58 -11.06 -22.58
C ASP A 226 -8.41 -11.50 -21.69
N THR A 227 -8.46 -11.16 -20.41
CA THR A 227 -7.39 -11.48 -19.46
C THR A 227 -7.29 -12.98 -19.22
N GLN A 228 -8.42 -13.69 -19.04
CA GLN A 228 -8.40 -15.14 -18.87
C GLN A 228 -7.89 -15.88 -20.12
N ALA A 229 -8.21 -15.40 -21.31
CA ALA A 229 -7.68 -15.98 -22.54
C ALA A 229 -6.14 -15.90 -22.59
N LEU A 230 -5.54 -14.79 -22.15
CA LEU A 230 -4.10 -14.63 -22.06
C LEU A 230 -3.49 -15.53 -20.97
N LEU A 231 -4.07 -15.51 -19.77
CA LEU A 231 -3.55 -16.27 -18.62
C LEU A 231 -3.58 -17.79 -18.83
N ILE A 232 -4.64 -18.33 -19.46
CA ILE A 232 -4.76 -19.75 -19.78
C ILE A 232 -3.67 -20.19 -20.78
N GLY A 233 -3.17 -19.30 -21.62
CA GLY A 233 -2.07 -19.55 -22.54
C GLY A 233 -0.67 -19.51 -21.92
N SER A 234 -0.53 -19.13 -20.64
CA SER A 234 0.76 -18.95 -19.97
C SER A 234 1.41 -20.25 -19.49
N GLU A 235 2.74 -20.23 -19.33
CA GLU A 235 3.49 -21.32 -18.71
C GLU A 235 3.09 -21.52 -17.26
N ASP A 236 2.81 -20.43 -16.53
CA ASP A 236 2.34 -20.47 -15.15
C ASP A 236 1.00 -21.19 -15.00
N PHE A 237 0.08 -21.05 -15.97
CA PHE A 237 -1.16 -21.84 -15.97
C PHE A 237 -0.88 -23.32 -16.18
N ALA A 238 0.01 -23.68 -17.10
CA ALA A 238 0.40 -25.06 -17.34
C ALA A 238 1.01 -25.69 -16.08
N GLU A 239 1.93 -24.98 -15.42
CA GLU A 239 2.53 -25.39 -14.15
C GLU A 239 1.48 -25.51 -13.03
N GLY A 240 0.62 -24.53 -12.87
CA GLY A 240 -0.44 -24.52 -11.85
C GLY A 240 -1.39 -25.71 -12.00
N ARG A 241 -1.79 -26.03 -13.24
CA ARG A 241 -2.62 -27.20 -13.56
C ARG A 241 -1.90 -28.51 -13.24
N GLU A 242 -0.63 -28.62 -13.61
CA GLU A 242 0.17 -29.80 -13.31
C GLU A 242 0.36 -29.99 -11.80
N ALA A 243 0.72 -28.93 -11.09
CA ALA A 243 0.91 -28.92 -9.64
C ALA A 243 -0.37 -29.36 -8.91
N PHE A 244 -1.53 -28.84 -9.35
CA PHE A 244 -2.84 -29.21 -8.80
C PHE A 244 -3.11 -30.72 -8.89
N PHE A 245 -2.95 -31.31 -10.08
CA PHE A 245 -3.17 -32.75 -10.25
C PHE A 245 -2.15 -33.63 -9.51
N LYS A 246 -0.90 -33.12 -9.39
CA LYS A 246 0.17 -33.82 -8.64
C LYS A 246 0.13 -33.56 -7.14
N LYS A 247 -0.81 -32.72 -6.64
CA LYS A 247 -0.93 -32.33 -5.21
C LYS A 247 0.38 -31.78 -4.63
N ARG A 248 1.09 -30.95 -5.38
CA ARG A 248 2.30 -30.25 -4.96
C ARG A 248 2.13 -28.75 -5.06
N ALA A 249 3.02 -28.00 -4.44
CA ALA A 249 3.10 -26.55 -4.67
C ALA A 249 3.51 -26.26 -6.12
N GLY A 250 2.91 -25.22 -6.71
CA GLY A 250 3.31 -24.67 -8.01
C GLY A 250 4.57 -23.81 -7.89
N VAL A 251 5.38 -23.80 -8.95
CA VAL A 251 6.58 -22.95 -9.07
C VAL A 251 6.37 -22.00 -10.23
N PHE A 252 5.89 -20.79 -9.92
CA PHE A 252 5.50 -19.80 -10.90
C PHE A 252 6.65 -18.87 -11.28
N ARG A 253 6.77 -18.54 -12.56
CA ARG A 253 7.85 -17.73 -13.11
C ARG A 253 7.38 -16.39 -13.69
N GLY A 254 6.09 -16.23 -13.93
CA GLY A 254 5.52 -15.04 -14.58
C GLY A 254 5.61 -15.09 -16.11
N LEU A 255 5.61 -16.28 -16.69
CA LEU A 255 5.78 -16.54 -18.13
C LEU A 255 4.52 -17.17 -18.73
#